data_505195a283682bb40f3b47c7ba2ac514
#
_entry.id   505195a283682bb40f3b47c7ba2ac514
#
_cell.length_a   1.000
_cell.length_b   1.000
_cell.length_c   1.000
_cell.angle_alpha   90.00
_cell.angle_beta   90.00
_cell.angle_gamma   90.00
#
_symmetry.space_group_name_H-M   'P 1'
#
loop_
_entity.id
_entity.type
_entity.pdbx_description
1 polymer ?
#
loop_
_entity_poly.entity_id
_entity_poly.type
_entity_poly.pdbx_seq_one_letter_code
_entity_poly.pdbx_strand_id
1 'polypeptide(L)' 'MSLRVPDQVAEKTINFPESSYGACIATLVLRDGRRVKNVALAWNTEIVKIGGRDIHNAADLDFDVADIVDALPEK' A
#
# COMPACT_ATOMS: atom_id res chain seq x y z
N MET A 1 -5.54 -2.90 -14.71
CA MET A 1 -5.05 -1.79 -13.90
C MET A 1 -4.14 -2.30 -12.81
N SER A 2 -3.12 -1.55 -12.50
CA SER A 2 -2.11 -1.96 -11.51
C SER A 2 -2.54 -1.55 -10.10
N LEU A 3 -2.24 -2.41 -9.13
CA LEU A 3 -2.39 -2.10 -7.70
C LEU A 3 -1.08 -1.56 -7.12
N ARG A 4 -0.14 -1.19 -7.98
CA ARG A 4 1.14 -0.66 -7.57
C ARG A 4 0.98 0.77 -7.08
N VAL A 5 1.59 1.09 -5.94
CA VAL A 5 1.59 2.47 -5.44
C VAL A 5 2.33 3.39 -6.42
N PRO A 6 2.04 4.71 -6.43
CA PRO A 6 2.76 5.65 -7.29
C PRO A 6 4.27 5.57 -7.09
N ASP A 7 5.04 5.85 -8.14
CA ASP A 7 6.50 5.70 -8.12
C ASP A 7 7.16 6.46 -6.96
N GLN A 8 6.73 7.68 -6.69
CA GLN A 8 7.29 8.47 -5.60
C GLN A 8 7.03 7.86 -4.23
N VAL A 9 5.91 7.13 -4.08
CA VAL A 9 5.59 6.42 -2.86
C VAL A 9 6.37 5.10 -2.82
N ALA A 10 6.50 4.42 -3.95
CA ALA A 10 7.25 3.18 -4.05
C ALA A 10 8.72 3.38 -3.66
N GLU A 11 9.33 4.51 -4.04
CA GLU A 11 10.70 4.83 -3.64
C GLU A 11 10.88 4.81 -2.13
N LYS A 12 9.82 5.14 -1.40
CA LYS A 12 9.82 5.12 0.06
C LYS A 12 9.54 3.72 0.60
N THR A 13 8.53 3.06 0.04
CA THR A 13 8.09 1.76 0.58
C THR A 13 9.07 0.63 0.33
N ILE A 14 9.88 0.69 -0.73
CA ILE A 14 10.88 -0.36 -0.98
C ILE A 14 11.93 -0.45 0.13
N ASN A 15 12.06 0.61 0.95
CA ASN A 15 13.00 0.63 2.07
C ASN A 15 12.33 0.22 3.39
N PHE A 16 11.04 -0.09 3.39
CA PHE A 16 10.34 -0.49 4.60
C PHE A 16 10.75 -1.91 5.01
N PRO A 17 10.78 -2.21 6.32
CA PRO A 17 11.08 -3.57 6.78
C PRO A 17 10.04 -4.57 6.26
N GLU A 18 10.49 -5.72 5.81
CA GLU A 18 9.59 -6.79 5.41
C GLU A 18 8.95 -7.41 6.65
N SER A 19 7.63 -7.63 6.58
CA SER A 19 6.87 -8.27 7.66
C SER A 19 6.75 -9.77 7.43
N SER A 20 6.84 -10.21 6.18
CA SER A 20 6.83 -11.62 5.78
C SER A 20 7.32 -11.71 4.33
N TYR A 21 7.37 -12.89 3.79
CA TYR A 21 7.97 -13.25 2.49
C TYR A 21 7.76 -12.21 1.38
N GLY A 22 8.70 -11.28 1.25
CA GLY A 22 8.67 -10.27 0.19
C GLY A 22 7.56 -9.23 0.31
N ALA A 23 6.98 -9.07 1.50
CA ALA A 23 5.90 -8.11 1.70
C ALA A 23 6.14 -7.27 2.95
N CYS A 24 5.62 -6.06 2.95
CA CYS A 24 5.62 -5.20 4.14
C CYS A 24 4.20 -4.75 4.47
N ILE A 25 4.00 -4.35 5.72
CA ILE A 25 2.73 -3.77 6.16
C ILE A 25 2.95 -2.27 6.34
N ALA A 26 2.06 -1.48 5.75
CA ALA A 26 2.19 -0.03 5.77
C ALA A 26 0.83 0.64 5.95
N THR A 27 0.88 1.90 6.40
CA THR A 27 -0.28 2.79 6.38
C THR A 27 -0.13 3.70 5.17
N LEU A 28 -1.11 3.73 4.30
CA LEU A 28 -1.12 4.62 3.14
C LEU A 28 -1.81 5.92 3.52
N VAL A 29 -1.25 7.04 3.06
CA VAL A 29 -1.84 8.37 3.27
C VAL A 29 -2.40 8.83 1.93
N LEU A 30 -3.67 9.17 1.91
CA LEU A 30 -4.35 9.63 0.72
C LEU A 30 -4.32 11.15 0.63
N ARG A 31 -4.57 11.66 -0.58
CA ARG A 31 -4.51 13.09 -0.89
C ARG A 31 -5.40 13.95 0.00
N ASP A 32 -6.54 13.40 0.43
CA ASP A 32 -7.48 14.11 1.29
C ASP A 32 -7.14 14.02 2.79
N GLY A 33 -6.03 13.40 3.12
CA GLY A 33 -5.60 13.20 4.51
C GLY A 33 -6.07 11.90 5.12
N ARG A 34 -6.88 11.11 4.43
CA ARG A 34 -7.34 9.82 4.91
C ARG A 34 -6.15 8.85 5.02
N ARG A 35 -6.15 8.04 6.07
CA ARG A 35 -5.13 7.00 6.26
C ARG A 35 -5.76 5.63 6.16
N VAL A 36 -5.13 4.76 5.37
CA VAL A 36 -5.55 3.37 5.20
C VAL A 36 -4.51 2.49 5.88
N LYS A 37 -4.89 1.90 7.01
CA LYS A 37 -3.98 1.12 7.85
C LYS A 37 -3.98 -0.35 7.46
N ASN A 38 -2.92 -1.05 7.89
CA ASN A 38 -2.79 -2.49 7.74
C ASN A 38 -2.85 -2.92 6.27
N VAL A 39 -2.08 -2.23 5.44
CA VAL A 39 -2.00 -2.52 4.02
C VAL A 39 -0.77 -3.39 3.76
N ALA A 40 -0.98 -4.60 3.21
CA ALA A 40 0.12 -5.47 2.82
C ALA A 40 0.55 -5.14 1.39
N LEU A 41 1.84 -4.88 1.22
CA LEU A 41 2.43 -4.52 -0.07
C LEU A 41 3.38 -5.64 -0.50
N ALA A 42 3.02 -6.36 -1.56
CA ALA A 42 3.90 -7.37 -2.15
C ALA A 42 5.08 -6.68 -2.80
N TRP A 43 6.29 -7.21 -2.57
CA TRP A 43 7.54 -6.62 -3.04
C TRP A 43 7.66 -5.15 -2.62
N ASN A 44 6.99 -4.78 -1.52
CA ASN A 44 6.94 -3.44 -0.96
C ASN A 44 6.32 -2.38 -1.89
N THR A 45 5.67 -2.78 -2.96
CA THR A 45 5.13 -1.83 -3.95
C THR A 45 3.70 -2.08 -4.38
N GLU A 46 3.19 -3.31 -4.25
CA GLU A 46 1.88 -3.64 -4.80
C GLU A 46 0.91 -4.06 -3.70
N ILE A 47 -0.27 -3.44 -3.69
CA ILE A 47 -1.30 -3.73 -2.69
C ILE A 47 -1.88 -5.12 -2.94
N VAL A 48 -1.83 -5.99 -1.92
CA VAL A 48 -2.39 -7.34 -2.01
C VAL A 48 -3.40 -7.62 -0.91
N LYS A 49 -3.35 -6.90 0.22
CA LYS A 49 -4.31 -7.05 1.31
C LYS A 49 -4.51 -5.73 2.02
N ILE A 50 -5.71 -5.51 2.54
CA ILE A 50 -6.02 -4.38 3.41
C ILE A 50 -6.87 -4.90 4.56
N GLY A 51 -6.36 -4.76 5.79
CA GLY A 51 -7.09 -5.20 6.98
C GLY A 51 -7.39 -6.70 6.98
N GLY A 52 -6.51 -7.50 6.38
CA GLY A 52 -6.70 -8.95 6.27
C GLY A 52 -7.60 -9.39 5.12
N ARG A 53 -8.15 -8.45 4.36
CA ARG A 53 -8.99 -8.75 3.20
C ARG A 53 -8.15 -8.75 1.94
N ASP A 54 -8.26 -9.80 1.13
CA ASP A 54 -7.54 -9.90 -0.13
C ASP A 54 -8.03 -8.86 -1.13
N ILE A 55 -7.07 -8.25 -1.83
CA ILE A 55 -7.32 -7.27 -2.87
C ILE A 55 -6.81 -7.87 -4.19
N HIS A 56 -7.71 -8.08 -5.14
CA HIS A 56 -7.38 -8.72 -6.42
C HIS A 56 -7.32 -7.73 -7.59
N ASN A 57 -8.05 -6.62 -7.47
CA ASN A 57 -8.07 -5.60 -8.52
C ASN A 57 -8.48 -4.25 -7.93
N ALA A 58 -8.40 -3.21 -8.75
CA ALA A 58 -8.69 -1.85 -8.29
C ALA A 58 -10.12 -1.67 -7.81
N ALA A 59 -11.06 -2.48 -8.30
CA ALA A 59 -12.45 -2.38 -7.86
C ALA A 59 -12.66 -2.82 -6.42
N ASP A 60 -11.71 -3.57 -5.85
CA ASP A 60 -11.76 -3.98 -4.45
C ASP A 60 -11.37 -2.84 -3.50
N LEU A 61 -10.82 -1.74 -4.03
CA LEU A 61 -10.42 -0.57 -3.25
C LEU A 61 -11.57 0.43 -3.19
N ASP A 62 -11.66 1.15 -2.06
CA ASP A 62 -12.60 2.27 -1.92
C ASP A 62 -11.91 3.63 -2.18
N PHE A 63 -10.72 3.58 -2.78
CA PHE A 63 -9.94 4.76 -3.13
C PHE A 63 -9.16 4.46 -4.42
N ASP A 64 -8.61 5.51 -5.05
CA ASP A 64 -7.77 5.35 -6.25
C ASP A 64 -6.31 5.31 -5.83
N VAL A 65 -5.53 4.38 -6.40
CA VAL A 65 -4.09 4.30 -6.11
C VAL A 65 -3.37 5.61 -6.45
N ALA A 66 -3.88 6.36 -7.43
CA ALA A 66 -3.32 7.66 -7.80
C ALA A 66 -3.47 8.71 -6.69
N ASP A 67 -4.38 8.48 -5.72
CA ASP A 67 -4.59 9.38 -4.60
C ASP A 67 -3.63 9.10 -3.43
N ILE A 68 -2.83 8.06 -3.52
CA ILE A 68 -1.84 7.75 -2.48
C ILE A 68 -0.68 8.74 -2.63
N VAL A 69 -0.47 9.55 -1.60
CA VAL A 69 0.58 10.58 -1.61
C VAL A 69 1.74 10.27 -0.69
N ASP A 70 1.56 9.34 0.24
CA ASP A 70 2.61 8.97 1.18
C ASP A 70 2.32 7.58 1.75
N ALA A 71 3.30 7.03 2.47
CA ALA A 71 3.14 5.77 3.17
C ALA A 71 4.01 5.80 4.42
N LEU A 72 3.54 5.13 5.48
CA LEU A 72 4.24 5.05 6.75
C LEU A 72 4.42 3.57 7.09
N PRO A 73 5.61 3.15 7.55
CA PRO A 73 5.82 1.75 7.91
C PRO A 73 5.02 1.40 9.17
N GLU A 74 4.49 0.19 9.20
CA GLU A 74 3.87 -0.38 10.40
C GLU A 74 4.74 -1.51 10.90
N LYS A 75 4.79 -1.64 12.20
CA LYS A 75 5.53 -2.73 12.83
C LYS A 75 4.65 -3.93 13.08
#